data_0e8035555ee54b89f17d76b9dec5a931
#
_entry.id   0e8035555ee54b89f17d76b9dec5a931
#
_cell.length_a   1.000
_cell.length_b   1.000
_cell.length_c   1.000
_cell.angle_alpha   90.00
_cell.angle_beta   90.00
_cell.angle_gamma   90.00
#
_symmetry.space_group_name_H-M   'P 1'
#
loop_
_entity.id
_entity.type
_entity.pdbx_description
1 polymer ?
#
loop_
_entity_poly.entity_id
_entity_poly.type
_entity_poly.pdbx_seq_one_letter_code
_entity_poly.pdbx_strand_id
1 'polypeptide(L)'
;MTIVWKTTRTLLGIFFLLILALALTHALLLRPRIDLQLLAPEESFELPTSMTFFPGSTTKFVVTEKAGRVKWFTEGALQSSGILLDLTDAVYSAGWEEGLLSMAFDPDYVNNRYAYVFYSLNNPKRSRLSRFTVNLDNIAGRSSELTLLEIPKTSDSHNGGMLQFGTDGFLYISVSDGYQVDDAQDLSDLKGGLLRLDTRNASEKAPYEIPPDNPFANNNEGIRPEILAWGFRNPWRFSIDALTGHIFVGDVGDNHQ
;
A
#
# COMPACT_ATOMS: atom_id res chain seq x y z
N MET A 1 10.25 -1.13 72.48
CA MET A 1 9.60 -0.36 71.44
C MET A 1 10.21 -0.63 70.01
N THR A 2 11.06 -1.63 69.87
CA THR A 2 11.85 -1.87 68.63
C THR A 2 11.28 -2.99 67.69
N ILE A 3 10.30 -3.75 68.14
CA ILE A 3 9.75 -4.90 67.44
C ILE A 3 8.64 -4.48 66.46
N VAL A 4 7.87 -3.43 66.73
CA VAL A 4 6.74 -2.96 65.88
C VAL A 4 7.21 -2.34 64.58
N TRP A 5 8.40 -1.73 64.52
CA TRP A 5 8.93 -1.08 63.35
C TRP A 5 9.51 -2.05 62.31
N LYS A 6 9.96 -3.23 62.72
CA LYS A 6 10.47 -4.24 61.76
C LYS A 6 9.33 -4.94 61.03
N THR A 7 8.23 -5.25 61.75
CA THR A 7 7.07 -5.93 61.14
C THR A 7 6.32 -5.05 60.15
N THR A 8 6.17 -3.75 60.41
CA THR A 8 5.52 -2.80 59.49
C THR A 8 6.32 -2.62 58.22
N ARG A 9 7.66 -2.54 58.24
CA ARG A 9 8.50 -2.44 57.06
C ARG A 9 8.44 -3.71 56.19
N THR A 10 8.39 -4.89 56.82
CA THR A 10 8.27 -6.17 56.15
C THR A 10 6.90 -6.32 55.48
N LEU A 11 5.83 -5.92 56.16
CA LEU A 11 4.46 -5.95 55.59
C LEU A 11 4.28 -4.96 54.43
N LEU A 12 4.85 -3.76 54.54
CA LEU A 12 4.88 -2.79 53.42
C LEU A 12 5.67 -3.31 52.21
N GLY A 13 6.80 -3.96 52.42
CA GLY A 13 7.59 -4.57 51.36
C GLY A 13 6.84 -5.71 50.66
N ILE A 14 6.16 -6.58 51.39
CA ILE A 14 5.34 -7.66 50.83
C ILE A 14 4.15 -7.10 50.04
N PHE A 15 3.49 -6.06 50.55
CA PHE A 15 2.38 -5.40 49.88
C PHE A 15 2.82 -4.75 48.57
N PHE A 16 4.00 -4.11 48.54
CA PHE A 16 4.57 -3.51 47.34
C PHE A 16 4.95 -4.56 46.28
N LEU A 17 5.51 -5.70 46.73
CA LEU A 17 5.82 -6.82 45.84
C LEU A 17 4.56 -7.46 45.24
N LEU A 18 3.48 -7.56 46.04
CA LEU A 18 2.19 -8.07 45.56
C LEU A 18 1.54 -7.11 44.53
N ILE A 19 1.59 -5.80 44.76
CA ILE A 19 1.10 -4.81 43.76
C ILE A 19 1.93 -4.86 42.50
N LEU A 20 3.26 -4.97 42.61
CA LEU A 20 4.15 -5.07 41.44
C LEU A 20 3.90 -6.37 40.66
N ALA A 21 3.69 -7.49 41.34
CA ALA A 21 3.34 -8.76 40.72
C ALA A 21 1.97 -8.71 40.03
N LEU A 22 0.96 -8.09 40.67
CA LEU A 22 -0.36 -7.87 40.06
C LEU A 22 -0.29 -6.93 38.86
N ALA A 23 0.51 -5.87 38.89
CA ALA A 23 0.71 -4.96 37.79
C ALA A 23 1.43 -5.65 36.62
N LEU A 24 2.43 -6.48 36.90
CA LEU A 24 3.15 -7.27 35.89
C LEU A 24 2.25 -8.34 35.27
N THR A 25 1.44 -9.05 36.07
CA THR A 25 0.49 -10.02 35.52
C THR A 25 -0.61 -9.35 34.71
N HIS A 26 -1.09 -8.19 35.15
CA HIS A 26 -2.07 -7.40 34.40
C HIS A 26 -1.49 -6.90 33.06
N ALA A 27 -0.27 -6.39 33.06
CA ALA A 27 0.44 -5.96 31.84
C ALA A 27 0.72 -7.14 30.86
N LEU A 28 0.97 -8.34 31.38
CA LEU A 28 1.15 -9.56 30.60
C LEU A 28 -0.18 -10.08 30.02
N LEU A 29 -1.28 -9.96 30.76
CA LEU A 29 -2.61 -10.37 30.32
C LEU A 29 -3.24 -9.39 29.31
N LEU A 30 -2.82 -8.12 29.34
CA LEU A 30 -3.29 -7.07 28.43
C LEU A 30 -2.45 -6.97 27.15
N ARG A 31 -1.43 -7.83 26.95
CA ARG A 31 -0.74 -7.86 25.66
C ARG A 31 -1.72 -8.28 24.58
N PRO A 32 -1.90 -7.48 23.52
CA PRO A 32 -2.72 -7.90 22.40
C PRO A 32 -2.15 -9.22 21.86
N ARG A 33 -2.98 -10.26 21.83
CA ARG A 33 -2.63 -11.51 21.16
C ARG A 33 -2.89 -11.30 19.68
N ILE A 34 -1.90 -11.59 18.86
CA ILE A 34 -2.06 -11.66 17.42
C ILE A 34 -2.25 -13.13 17.12
N ASP A 35 -3.45 -13.48 16.68
CA ASP A 35 -3.75 -14.82 16.18
C ASP A 35 -3.70 -14.76 14.64
N LEU A 36 -2.93 -15.69 14.05
CA LEU A 36 -2.86 -15.82 12.60
C LEU A 36 -3.93 -16.81 12.13
N GLN A 37 -4.75 -16.36 11.19
CA GLN A 37 -5.74 -17.20 10.53
C GLN A 37 -5.33 -17.40 9.08
N LEU A 38 -5.35 -18.66 8.62
CA LEU A 38 -5.13 -18.99 7.23
C LEU A 38 -6.36 -18.62 6.40
N LEU A 39 -6.20 -17.68 5.49
CA LEU A 39 -7.23 -17.30 4.52
C LEU A 39 -7.01 -18.11 3.23
N ALA A 40 -8.10 -18.59 2.63
CA ALA A 40 -8.07 -19.39 1.39
C ALA A 40 -7.03 -20.54 1.41
N PRO A 41 -7.13 -21.51 2.34
CA PRO A 41 -6.10 -22.52 2.59
C PRO A 41 -5.85 -23.48 1.43
N GLU A 42 -6.76 -23.57 0.47
CA GLU A 42 -6.63 -24.42 -0.72
C GLU A 42 -6.19 -23.65 -1.97
N GLU A 43 -5.98 -22.31 -1.84
CA GLU A 43 -5.51 -21.50 -2.95
C GLU A 43 -3.98 -21.54 -3.04
N SER A 44 -3.49 -21.67 -4.26
CA SER A 44 -2.07 -21.52 -4.60
C SER A 44 -1.84 -20.17 -5.26
N PHE A 45 -0.98 -19.35 -4.66
CA PHE A 45 -0.61 -18.05 -5.21
C PHE A 45 0.72 -18.11 -5.95
N GLU A 46 0.77 -17.54 -7.15
CA GLU A 46 1.99 -17.41 -7.93
C GLU A 46 2.60 -16.04 -7.75
N LEU A 47 3.60 -15.92 -6.87
CA LEU A 47 4.28 -14.66 -6.53
C LEU A 47 3.29 -13.53 -6.17
N PRO A 48 2.54 -13.64 -5.08
CA PRO A 48 1.58 -12.62 -4.67
C PRO A 48 2.31 -11.33 -4.33
N THR A 49 1.78 -10.19 -4.79
CA THR A 49 2.41 -8.86 -4.62
C THR A 49 1.64 -7.97 -3.67
N SER A 50 0.30 -8.04 -3.67
CA SER A 50 -0.51 -7.27 -2.72
C SER A 50 -1.84 -7.96 -2.41
N MET A 51 -2.45 -7.53 -1.30
CA MET A 51 -3.80 -7.93 -0.89
C MET A 51 -4.58 -6.67 -0.52
N THR A 52 -5.84 -6.59 -0.97
CA THR A 52 -6.71 -5.44 -0.72
C THR A 52 -8.14 -5.92 -0.46
N PHE A 53 -8.79 -5.37 0.57
CA PHE A 53 -10.21 -5.65 0.82
C PHE A 53 -11.11 -4.83 -0.09
N PHE A 54 -12.27 -5.39 -0.44
CA PHE A 54 -13.32 -4.59 -1.07
C PHE A 54 -13.81 -3.51 -0.10
N PRO A 55 -14.12 -2.29 -0.58
CA PRO A 55 -14.64 -1.23 0.26
C PRO A 55 -15.88 -1.68 1.05
N GLY A 56 -15.85 -1.41 2.36
CA GLY A 56 -16.92 -1.82 3.28
C GLY A 56 -16.92 -3.30 3.66
N SER A 57 -15.94 -4.09 3.25
CA SER A 57 -15.80 -5.51 3.61
C SER A 57 -14.52 -5.77 4.40
N THR A 58 -14.62 -6.65 5.38
CA THR A 58 -13.47 -7.20 6.14
C THR A 58 -13.16 -8.65 5.76
N THR A 59 -13.94 -9.21 4.84
CA THR A 59 -13.90 -10.65 4.51
C THR A 59 -13.83 -10.91 3.01
N LYS A 60 -14.28 -9.97 2.18
CA LYS A 60 -14.13 -10.03 0.72
C LYS A 60 -12.88 -9.26 0.31
N PHE A 61 -11.96 -9.91 -0.38
CA PHE A 61 -10.66 -9.33 -0.73
C PHE A 61 -10.18 -9.78 -2.11
N VAL A 62 -9.15 -9.13 -2.59
CA VAL A 62 -8.39 -9.50 -3.78
C VAL A 62 -6.94 -9.76 -3.43
N VAL A 63 -6.29 -10.60 -4.23
CA VAL A 63 -4.83 -10.79 -4.23
C VAL A 63 -4.31 -10.57 -5.63
N THR A 64 -3.29 -9.74 -5.76
CA THR A 64 -2.57 -9.53 -7.02
C THR A 64 -1.41 -10.50 -7.13
N GLU A 65 -1.23 -11.08 -8.30
CA GLU A 65 -0.08 -11.93 -8.64
C GLU A 65 0.84 -11.19 -9.61
N LYS A 66 2.14 -11.32 -9.42
CA LYS A 66 3.18 -10.61 -10.16
C LYS A 66 3.00 -10.68 -11.68
N ALA A 67 2.55 -11.84 -12.19
CA ALA A 67 2.36 -12.07 -13.62
C ALA A 67 1.23 -11.24 -14.26
N GLY A 68 0.36 -10.60 -13.45
CA GLY A 68 -0.70 -9.73 -13.96
C GLY A 68 -2.12 -10.18 -13.63
N ARG A 69 -2.32 -11.19 -12.79
CA ARG A 69 -3.65 -11.62 -12.35
C ARG A 69 -4.06 -10.97 -11.05
N VAL A 70 -5.36 -10.67 -10.95
CA VAL A 70 -6.02 -10.28 -9.70
C VAL A 70 -7.09 -11.32 -9.42
N LYS A 71 -6.89 -12.11 -8.38
CA LYS A 71 -7.87 -13.08 -7.88
C LYS A 71 -8.74 -12.44 -6.81
N TRP A 72 -10.05 -12.75 -6.78
CA TRP A 72 -10.93 -12.27 -5.74
C TRP A 72 -11.53 -13.41 -4.92
N PHE A 73 -11.87 -13.10 -3.66
CA PHE A 73 -12.31 -14.06 -2.65
C PHE A 73 -13.54 -13.55 -1.94
N THR A 74 -14.48 -14.47 -1.64
CA THR A 74 -15.61 -14.22 -0.73
C THR A 74 -15.25 -14.66 0.68
N GLU A 75 -16.08 -14.27 1.64
CA GLU A 75 -15.94 -14.72 3.04
C GLU A 75 -15.95 -16.25 3.14
N GLY A 76 -14.97 -16.79 3.88
CA GLY A 76 -14.85 -18.22 4.13
C GLY A 76 -14.52 -19.07 2.90
N ALA A 77 -14.19 -18.46 1.75
CA ALA A 77 -13.76 -19.17 0.58
C ALA A 77 -12.43 -19.89 0.82
N LEU A 78 -12.37 -21.17 0.47
CA LEU A 78 -11.13 -21.97 0.56
C LEU A 78 -10.21 -21.71 -0.64
N GLN A 79 -10.78 -21.28 -1.76
CA GLN A 79 -10.11 -20.94 -3.01
C GLN A 79 -10.64 -19.61 -3.56
N SER A 80 -9.99 -19.08 -4.59
CA SER A 80 -10.47 -17.88 -5.28
C SER A 80 -11.87 -18.09 -5.86
N SER A 81 -12.71 -17.06 -5.75
CA SER A 81 -14.04 -17.04 -6.34
C SER A 81 -14.00 -16.72 -7.84
N GLY A 82 -12.86 -16.27 -8.34
CA GLY A 82 -12.63 -15.96 -9.76
C GLY A 82 -11.49 -14.99 -10.00
N ILE A 83 -11.30 -14.64 -11.26
CA ILE A 83 -10.36 -13.61 -11.71
C ILE A 83 -11.11 -12.29 -11.85
N LEU A 84 -10.69 -11.29 -11.09
CA LEU A 84 -11.23 -9.93 -11.21
C LEU A 84 -10.65 -9.21 -12.42
N LEU A 85 -9.33 -9.36 -12.64
CA LEU A 85 -8.63 -8.73 -13.76
C LEU A 85 -7.48 -9.64 -14.22
N ASP A 86 -7.36 -9.83 -15.52
CA ASP A 86 -6.23 -10.52 -16.14
C ASP A 86 -5.49 -9.57 -17.10
N LEU A 87 -4.25 -9.25 -16.75
CA LEU A 87 -3.31 -8.42 -17.51
C LEU A 87 -2.06 -9.20 -17.94
N THR A 88 -2.09 -10.53 -17.90
CA THR A 88 -0.91 -11.37 -18.17
C THR A 88 -0.35 -11.19 -19.58
N ASP A 89 -1.14 -10.70 -20.52
CA ASP A 89 -0.73 -10.36 -21.88
C ASP A 89 -0.03 -9.01 -22.01
N ALA A 90 -0.17 -8.13 -21.00
CA ALA A 90 0.37 -6.77 -21.02
C ALA A 90 1.49 -6.57 -19.98
N VAL A 91 1.35 -7.15 -18.80
CA VAL A 91 2.30 -6.97 -17.70
C VAL A 91 3.64 -7.60 -18.04
N TYR A 92 4.68 -6.82 -17.94
CA TYR A 92 6.04 -7.33 -17.97
C TYR A 92 6.48 -7.78 -16.57
N SER A 93 6.69 -9.07 -16.41
CA SER A 93 7.01 -9.69 -15.12
C SER A 93 8.30 -10.54 -15.15
N ALA A 94 9.08 -10.45 -16.24
CA ALA A 94 10.31 -11.22 -16.37
C ALA A 94 11.46 -10.69 -15.51
N GLY A 95 11.46 -9.39 -15.19
CA GLY A 95 12.41 -8.80 -14.24
C GLY A 95 12.14 -9.22 -12.81
N TRP A 96 13.15 -9.10 -11.94
CA TRP A 96 13.06 -9.56 -10.55
C TRP A 96 11.95 -8.86 -9.75
N GLU A 97 11.86 -7.52 -9.83
CA GLU A 97 10.89 -6.72 -9.09
C GLU A 97 9.73 -6.19 -9.96
N GLU A 98 9.77 -6.42 -11.29
CA GLU A 98 8.74 -5.96 -12.22
C GLU A 98 7.53 -6.89 -12.24
N GLY A 99 6.37 -6.34 -12.51
CA GLY A 99 5.11 -7.09 -12.58
C GLY A 99 3.90 -6.22 -12.28
N LEU A 100 2.79 -6.85 -11.93
CA LEU A 100 1.65 -6.22 -11.29
C LEU A 100 1.96 -6.08 -9.80
N LEU A 101 2.13 -4.83 -9.32
CA LEU A 101 2.73 -4.56 -8.02
C LEU A 101 1.70 -4.28 -6.93
N SER A 102 0.59 -3.64 -7.27
CA SER A 102 -0.50 -3.40 -6.32
C SER A 102 -1.80 -3.04 -7.02
N MET A 103 -2.86 -3.05 -6.20
CA MET A 103 -4.21 -2.63 -6.57
C MET A 103 -4.84 -1.87 -5.41
N ALA A 104 -5.68 -0.88 -5.74
CA ALA A 104 -6.55 -0.19 -4.80
C ALA A 104 -7.95 -0.05 -5.40
N PHE A 105 -8.99 -0.13 -4.57
CA PHE A 105 -10.34 0.23 -4.96
C PHE A 105 -10.57 1.72 -4.71
N ASP A 106 -11.40 2.34 -5.55
CA ASP A 106 -11.87 3.70 -5.34
C ASP A 106 -12.64 3.83 -4.01
N PRO A 107 -12.51 4.92 -3.25
CA PRO A 107 -13.30 5.13 -2.05
C PRO A 107 -14.83 5.08 -2.31
N ASP A 108 -15.28 5.51 -3.49
CA ASP A 108 -16.67 5.45 -3.94
C ASP A 108 -16.98 4.23 -4.82
N TYR A 109 -16.24 3.13 -4.63
CA TYR A 109 -16.35 1.91 -5.44
C TYR A 109 -17.78 1.35 -5.52
N VAL A 110 -18.58 1.54 -4.48
CA VAL A 110 -19.99 1.08 -4.45
C VAL A 110 -20.79 1.70 -5.61
N ASN A 111 -20.50 2.94 -5.96
CA ASN A 111 -21.22 3.69 -7.01
C ASN A 111 -20.47 3.61 -8.36
N ASN A 112 -19.17 3.86 -8.37
CA ASN A 112 -18.39 4.01 -9.61
C ASN A 112 -17.72 2.72 -10.10
N ARG A 113 -17.53 1.73 -9.22
CA ARG A 113 -16.91 0.43 -9.53
C ARG A 113 -15.48 0.54 -10.04
N TYR A 114 -14.76 1.58 -9.68
CA TYR A 114 -13.38 1.79 -10.12
C TYR A 114 -12.37 1.03 -9.27
N ALA A 115 -11.38 0.49 -9.97
CA ALA A 115 -10.22 -0.18 -9.39
C ALA A 115 -8.96 0.31 -10.10
N TYR A 116 -7.91 0.55 -9.34
CA TYR A 116 -6.64 1.08 -9.82
C TYR A 116 -5.56 0.03 -9.66
N VAL A 117 -4.70 -0.09 -10.66
CA VAL A 117 -3.56 -1.01 -10.63
C VAL A 117 -2.29 -0.31 -11.07
N PHE A 118 -1.17 -0.70 -10.47
CA PHE A 118 0.15 -0.23 -10.84
C PHE A 118 1.01 -1.42 -11.29
N TYR A 119 1.55 -1.32 -12.49
CA TYR A 119 2.24 -2.45 -13.12
C TYR A 119 3.33 -2.03 -14.09
N SER A 120 4.24 -2.96 -14.37
CA SER A 120 5.37 -2.77 -15.27
C SER A 120 5.02 -3.14 -16.71
N LEU A 121 5.54 -2.35 -17.64
CA LEU A 121 5.50 -2.58 -19.08
C LEU A 121 6.93 -2.61 -19.65
N ASN A 122 7.08 -3.26 -20.79
CA ASN A 122 8.32 -3.26 -21.57
C ASN A 122 8.07 -2.68 -22.97
N ASN A 123 9.18 -2.26 -23.63
CA ASN A 123 9.20 -1.76 -25.00
C ASN A 123 8.32 -0.52 -25.26
N PRO A 124 8.61 0.67 -24.71
CA PRO A 124 9.69 1.00 -23.79
C PRO A 124 9.38 0.59 -22.36
N LYS A 125 10.45 0.38 -21.56
CA LYS A 125 10.32 0.02 -20.14
C LYS A 125 9.74 1.18 -19.34
N ARG A 126 8.66 0.93 -18.61
CA ARG A 126 7.95 1.92 -17.78
C ARG A 126 7.04 1.27 -16.74
N SER A 127 6.69 2.01 -15.72
CA SER A 127 5.58 1.69 -14.84
C SER A 127 4.33 2.43 -15.29
N ARG A 128 3.17 1.79 -15.13
CA ARG A 128 1.87 2.38 -15.49
C ARG A 128 0.90 2.29 -14.32
N LEU A 129 0.20 3.39 -14.07
CA LEU A 129 -1.02 3.45 -13.29
C LEU A 129 -2.21 3.44 -14.23
N SER A 130 -3.12 2.50 -14.07
CA SER A 130 -4.38 2.44 -14.81
C SER A 130 -5.58 2.28 -13.90
N ARG A 131 -6.72 2.85 -14.31
CA ARG A 131 -8.04 2.63 -13.73
C ARG A 131 -8.84 1.68 -14.61
N PHE A 132 -9.53 0.73 -14.00
CA PHE A 132 -10.47 -0.17 -14.64
C PHE A 132 -11.86 -0.04 -14.01
N THR A 133 -12.89 -0.35 -14.80
CA THR A 133 -14.26 -0.49 -14.28
C THR A 133 -14.58 -1.97 -14.06
N VAL A 134 -14.99 -2.31 -12.84
CA VAL A 134 -15.35 -3.66 -12.42
C VAL A 134 -16.85 -3.83 -12.56
N ASN A 135 -17.33 -4.82 -13.31
CA ASN A 135 -18.75 -5.10 -13.47
C ASN A 135 -19.38 -5.75 -12.22
N LEU A 136 -20.67 -6.05 -12.28
CA LEU A 136 -21.40 -6.65 -11.15
C LEU A 136 -20.96 -8.09 -10.85
N ASP A 137 -20.38 -8.78 -11.82
CA ASP A 137 -19.84 -10.16 -11.66
C ASP A 137 -18.41 -10.15 -11.09
N ASN A 138 -17.91 -8.99 -10.67
CA ASN A 138 -16.53 -8.75 -10.21
C ASN A 138 -15.47 -9.08 -11.28
N ILE A 139 -15.73 -8.70 -12.51
CA ILE A 139 -14.79 -8.81 -13.63
C ILE A 139 -14.50 -7.41 -14.16
N ALA A 140 -13.21 -7.08 -14.31
CA ALA A 140 -12.75 -5.87 -14.96
C ALA A 140 -12.34 -6.19 -16.40
N GLY A 141 -13.08 -5.65 -17.37
CA GLY A 141 -12.75 -5.83 -18.77
C GLY A 141 -11.55 -4.98 -19.20
N ARG A 142 -10.67 -5.52 -20.02
CA ARG A 142 -9.52 -4.81 -20.62
C ARG A 142 -9.94 -3.53 -21.37
N SER A 143 -11.08 -3.54 -22.01
CA SER A 143 -11.61 -2.39 -22.74
C SER A 143 -12.03 -1.22 -21.86
N SER A 144 -12.09 -1.42 -20.54
CA SER A 144 -12.39 -0.36 -19.57
C SER A 144 -11.15 0.34 -19.03
N GLU A 145 -9.96 -0.03 -19.52
CA GLU A 145 -8.70 0.56 -19.07
C GLU A 145 -8.64 2.05 -19.42
N LEU A 146 -8.40 2.87 -18.40
CA LEU A 146 -7.99 4.26 -18.53
C LEU A 146 -6.58 4.41 -17.98
N THR A 147 -5.60 4.68 -18.84
CA THR A 147 -4.24 5.01 -18.42
C THR A 147 -4.23 6.37 -17.75
N LEU A 148 -3.75 6.43 -16.50
CA LEU A 148 -3.67 7.67 -15.71
C LEU A 148 -2.26 8.26 -15.73
N LEU A 149 -1.23 7.42 -15.54
CA LEU A 149 0.15 7.88 -15.44
C LEU A 149 1.09 6.81 -16.00
N GLU A 150 2.12 7.24 -16.72
CA GLU A 150 3.26 6.41 -17.09
C GLU A 150 4.56 7.04 -16.61
N ILE A 151 5.43 6.23 -16.02
CA ILE A 151 6.73 6.66 -15.49
C ILE A 151 7.80 5.84 -16.22
N PRO A 152 8.64 6.48 -17.06
CA PRO A 152 9.74 5.81 -17.74
C PRO A 152 10.73 5.20 -16.75
N LYS A 153 11.28 4.03 -17.11
CA LYS A 153 12.25 3.29 -16.31
C LYS A 153 13.43 2.83 -17.14
N THR A 154 14.56 2.64 -16.49
CA THR A 154 15.78 2.11 -17.10
C THR A 154 16.22 0.79 -16.50
N SER A 155 15.72 0.45 -15.30
CA SER A 155 16.11 -0.74 -14.54
C SER A 155 14.93 -1.68 -14.30
N ASP A 156 15.22 -2.96 -14.02
CA ASP A 156 14.28 -3.99 -13.55
C ASP A 156 14.01 -3.89 -12.06
N SER A 157 14.90 -3.23 -11.33
CA SER A 157 14.87 -3.10 -9.87
C SER A 157 14.38 -1.73 -9.45
N HIS A 158 14.00 -1.62 -8.18
CA HIS A 158 13.47 -0.44 -7.54
C HIS A 158 12.19 0.04 -8.24
N ASN A 159 11.08 -0.61 -7.94
CA ASN A 159 9.80 -0.29 -8.58
C ASN A 159 8.84 0.47 -7.66
N GLY A 160 8.92 0.29 -6.33
CA GLY A 160 7.90 0.80 -5.42
C GLY A 160 6.52 0.24 -5.76
N GLY A 161 5.60 1.11 -6.14
CA GLY A 161 4.35 0.75 -6.80
C GLY A 161 3.20 0.37 -5.87
N MET A 162 3.25 0.76 -4.59
CA MET A 162 2.08 0.62 -3.73
C MET A 162 1.07 1.72 -4.02
N LEU A 163 -0.21 1.35 -4.05
CA LEU A 163 -1.36 2.22 -4.17
C LEU A 163 -2.17 2.19 -2.89
N GLN A 164 -2.58 3.37 -2.40
CA GLN A 164 -3.55 3.49 -1.32
C GLN A 164 -4.31 4.81 -1.45
N PHE A 165 -5.63 4.79 -1.21
CA PHE A 165 -6.38 6.01 -1.03
C PHE A 165 -6.23 6.53 0.40
N GLY A 166 -6.01 7.83 0.54
CA GLY A 166 -6.04 8.51 1.82
C GLY A 166 -7.46 8.78 2.30
N THR A 167 -7.59 9.20 3.56
CA THR A 167 -8.88 9.65 4.14
C THR A 167 -9.39 10.93 3.49
N ASP A 168 -8.53 11.64 2.79
CA ASP A 168 -8.82 12.82 1.97
C ASP A 168 -9.41 12.47 0.58
N GLY A 169 -9.48 11.18 0.26
CA GLY A 169 -10.02 10.67 -1.01
C GLY A 169 -9.07 10.77 -2.19
N PHE A 170 -7.81 11.15 -1.99
CA PHE A 170 -6.79 11.17 -3.04
C PHE A 170 -6.01 9.86 -3.11
N LEU A 171 -5.48 9.57 -4.30
CA LEU A 171 -4.67 8.37 -4.54
C LEU A 171 -3.20 8.66 -4.26
N TYR A 172 -2.60 7.85 -3.40
CA TYR A 172 -1.18 7.88 -3.07
C TYR A 172 -0.46 6.74 -3.77
N ILE A 173 0.75 7.04 -4.29
CA ILE A 173 1.55 6.09 -5.06
C ILE A 173 3.00 6.20 -4.61
N SER A 174 3.62 5.09 -4.19
CA SER A 174 5.06 5.06 -3.98
C SER A 174 5.79 4.76 -5.28
N VAL A 175 6.82 5.54 -5.59
CA VAL A 175 7.65 5.37 -6.78
C VAL A 175 9.11 5.38 -6.35
N SER A 176 9.87 4.36 -6.77
CA SER A 176 11.28 4.24 -6.44
C SER A 176 12.18 5.04 -7.38
N ASP A 177 13.47 5.17 -7.02
CA ASP A 177 14.51 5.87 -7.79
C ASP A 177 14.89 5.18 -9.13
N GLY A 178 14.33 3.99 -9.40
CA GLY A 178 14.65 3.23 -10.62
C GLY A 178 16.09 2.73 -10.68
N TYR A 179 16.72 2.56 -9.52
CA TYR A 179 18.14 2.18 -9.36
C TYR A 179 19.13 3.26 -9.82
N GLN A 180 18.71 4.53 -9.79
CA GLN A 180 19.55 5.70 -10.10
C GLN A 180 19.54 6.62 -8.88
N VAL A 181 20.62 6.63 -8.12
CA VAL A 181 20.70 7.30 -6.80
C VAL A 181 20.36 8.80 -6.89
N ASP A 182 20.76 9.45 -7.97
CA ASP A 182 20.52 10.88 -8.15
C ASP A 182 19.06 11.22 -8.51
N ASP A 183 18.31 10.26 -9.08
CA ASP A 183 16.91 10.46 -9.50
C ASP A 183 15.99 10.76 -8.31
N ALA A 184 16.31 10.25 -7.11
CA ALA A 184 15.53 10.52 -5.90
C ALA A 184 15.57 12.00 -5.43
N GLN A 185 16.51 12.79 -5.93
CA GLN A 185 16.65 14.22 -5.64
C GLN A 185 16.25 15.11 -6.83
N ASP A 186 15.94 14.51 -7.98
CA ASP A 186 15.47 15.26 -9.15
C ASP A 186 13.96 15.44 -9.10
N LEU A 187 13.53 16.60 -8.62
CA LEU A 187 12.11 16.95 -8.52
C LEU A 187 11.43 17.23 -9.87
N SER A 188 12.17 17.26 -10.97
CA SER A 188 11.60 17.33 -12.32
C SER A 188 11.12 15.97 -12.84
N ASP A 189 11.48 14.87 -12.15
CA ASP A 189 11.03 13.50 -12.37
C ASP A 189 10.09 13.03 -11.23
N LEU A 190 9.38 11.94 -11.42
CA LEU A 190 8.48 11.34 -10.43
C LEU A 190 9.14 10.23 -9.60
N LYS A 191 10.37 9.88 -9.92
CA LYS A 191 11.11 8.80 -9.27
C LYS A 191 11.57 9.20 -7.86
N GLY A 192 11.76 8.19 -7.01
CA GLY A 192 12.16 8.41 -5.62
C GLY A 192 11.14 9.19 -4.79
N GLY A 193 9.86 9.11 -5.15
CA GLY A 193 8.80 9.92 -4.57
C GLY A 193 7.59 9.14 -4.03
N LEU A 194 6.87 9.81 -3.14
CA LEU A 194 5.49 9.51 -2.83
C LEU A 194 4.63 10.54 -3.56
N LEU A 195 3.80 10.09 -4.50
CA LEU A 195 2.93 10.94 -5.32
C LEU A 195 1.53 10.96 -4.73
N ARG A 196 0.79 12.07 -4.97
CA ARG A 196 -0.61 12.22 -4.56
C ARG A 196 -1.42 12.86 -5.67
N LEU A 197 -2.47 12.15 -6.11
CA LEU A 197 -3.27 12.47 -7.29
C LEU A 197 -4.77 12.52 -6.95
N ASP A 198 -5.49 13.44 -7.58
CA ASP A 198 -6.94 13.45 -7.59
C ASP A 198 -7.47 12.75 -8.85
N THR A 199 -8.10 11.59 -8.68
CA THR A 199 -8.59 10.76 -9.77
C THR A 199 -10.10 10.80 -9.93
N ARG A 200 -10.82 11.63 -9.15
CA ARG A 200 -12.30 11.68 -9.12
C ARG A 200 -12.91 12.04 -10.47
N ASN A 201 -12.30 12.96 -11.21
CA ASN A 201 -12.76 13.42 -12.53
C ASN A 201 -11.93 12.85 -13.67
N ALA A 202 -11.17 11.77 -13.42
CA ALA A 202 -10.25 11.20 -14.40
C ALA A 202 -10.95 10.81 -15.71
N SER A 203 -10.36 11.22 -16.83
CA SER A 203 -10.80 10.95 -18.19
C SER A 203 -9.60 10.82 -19.13
N GLU A 204 -9.81 10.40 -20.38
CA GLU A 204 -8.72 10.33 -21.38
C GLU A 204 -8.03 11.69 -21.62
N LYS A 205 -8.77 12.80 -21.50
CA LYS A 205 -8.24 14.16 -21.72
C LYS A 205 -7.60 14.76 -20.47
N ALA A 206 -8.04 14.33 -19.30
CA ALA A 206 -7.54 14.77 -18.00
C ALA A 206 -7.44 13.53 -17.09
N PRO A 207 -6.32 12.78 -17.18
CA PRO A 207 -6.22 11.49 -16.50
C PRO A 207 -6.20 11.60 -14.97
N TYR A 208 -5.85 12.74 -14.43
CA TYR A 208 -5.92 13.11 -13.02
C TYR A 208 -5.84 14.63 -12.87
N GLU A 209 -6.13 15.12 -11.68
CA GLU A 209 -5.90 16.49 -11.26
C GLU A 209 -4.85 16.50 -10.13
N ILE A 210 -4.23 17.67 -9.90
CA ILE A 210 -3.31 17.85 -8.78
C ILE A 210 -4.09 18.36 -7.58
N PRO A 211 -4.02 17.67 -6.41
CA PRO A 211 -4.59 18.21 -5.18
C PRO A 211 -4.03 19.60 -4.89
N PRO A 212 -4.88 20.60 -4.60
CA PRO A 212 -4.45 22.00 -4.50
C PRO A 212 -3.49 22.27 -3.34
N ASP A 213 -3.46 21.38 -2.37
CA ASP A 213 -2.60 21.39 -1.18
C ASP A 213 -1.35 20.49 -1.32
N ASN A 214 -1.06 19.95 -2.51
CA ASN A 214 0.23 19.33 -2.76
C ASN A 214 1.36 20.39 -2.61
N PRO A 215 2.53 20.00 -2.07
CA PRO A 215 3.62 20.93 -1.79
C PRO A 215 4.04 21.78 -2.99
N PHE A 216 3.94 21.21 -4.19
CA PHE A 216 4.39 21.83 -5.44
C PHE A 216 3.25 22.12 -6.43
N ALA A 217 1.99 22.13 -5.99
CA ALA A 217 0.82 22.30 -6.86
C ALA A 217 0.88 23.60 -7.70
N ASN A 218 1.46 24.66 -7.18
CA ASN A 218 1.51 25.99 -7.82
C ASN A 218 2.96 26.47 -8.06
N ASN A 219 3.93 25.56 -8.23
CA ASN A 219 5.31 25.96 -8.47
C ASN A 219 5.55 26.41 -9.92
N ASN A 220 6.57 27.28 -10.10
CA ASN A 220 7.04 27.75 -11.40
C ASN A 220 8.50 27.31 -11.69
N GLU A 221 9.01 26.34 -10.90
CA GLU A 221 10.41 25.91 -10.93
C GLU A 221 10.61 24.64 -11.75
N GLY A 222 9.55 24.12 -12.40
CA GLY A 222 9.59 22.87 -13.15
C GLY A 222 9.53 21.62 -12.29
N ILE A 223 9.23 21.77 -11.00
CA ILE A 223 9.02 20.66 -10.07
C ILE A 223 7.71 19.95 -10.41
N ARG A 224 7.70 18.63 -10.35
CA ARG A 224 6.51 17.83 -10.60
C ARG A 224 5.47 18.04 -9.50
N PRO A 225 4.28 18.58 -9.83
CA PRO A 225 3.26 18.91 -8.84
C PRO A 225 2.59 17.68 -8.20
N GLU A 226 2.78 16.51 -8.77
CA GLU A 226 2.31 15.22 -8.23
C GLU A 226 3.04 14.83 -6.94
N ILE A 227 4.24 15.35 -6.72
CA ILE A 227 5.13 14.96 -5.62
C ILE A 227 4.58 15.47 -4.29
N LEU A 228 4.36 14.56 -3.34
CA LEU A 228 4.04 14.85 -1.94
C LEU A 228 5.30 14.80 -1.07
N ALA A 229 6.14 13.79 -1.27
CA ALA A 229 7.41 13.61 -0.58
C ALA A 229 8.41 12.93 -1.53
N TRP A 230 9.71 13.13 -1.29
CA TRP A 230 10.78 12.66 -2.16
C TRP A 230 12.02 12.23 -1.38
N GLY A 231 13.05 11.76 -2.08
CA GLY A 231 14.30 11.32 -1.48
C GLY A 231 14.30 9.84 -1.08
N PHE A 232 13.31 9.07 -1.52
CA PHE A 232 13.22 7.64 -1.27
C PHE A 232 14.05 6.85 -2.28
N ARG A 233 14.65 5.77 -1.82
CA ARG A 233 15.37 4.81 -2.67
C ARG A 233 14.40 3.81 -3.31
N ASN A 234 13.73 3.00 -2.49
CA ASN A 234 12.74 2.02 -2.94
C ASN A 234 11.61 1.88 -1.90
N PRO A 235 10.68 2.86 -1.86
CA PRO A 235 9.56 2.87 -0.93
C PRO A 235 8.57 1.76 -1.32
N TRP A 236 8.87 0.54 -0.85
CA TRP A 236 8.17 -0.67 -1.27
C TRP A 236 6.72 -0.70 -0.79
N ARG A 237 6.51 -0.34 0.49
CA ARG A 237 5.17 -0.32 1.08
C ARG A 237 5.03 0.89 2.00
N PHE A 238 3.82 1.42 2.08
CA PHE A 238 3.46 2.44 3.04
C PHE A 238 2.07 2.17 3.63
N SER A 239 1.73 2.84 4.71
CA SER A 239 0.40 2.85 5.27
C SER A 239 0.02 4.27 5.69
N ILE A 240 -1.27 4.57 5.61
CA ILE A 240 -1.84 5.85 6.05
C ILE A 240 -2.70 5.55 7.28
N ASP A 241 -2.37 6.16 8.41
CA ASP A 241 -3.17 6.07 9.62
C ASP A 241 -4.50 6.79 9.43
N ALA A 242 -5.60 6.05 9.56
CA ALA A 242 -6.93 6.56 9.26
C ALA A 242 -7.41 7.67 10.23
N LEU A 243 -6.81 7.77 11.43
CA LEU A 243 -7.21 8.76 12.44
C LEU A 243 -6.41 10.05 12.32
N THR A 244 -5.12 9.93 12.03
CA THR A 244 -4.19 11.08 12.05
C THR A 244 -3.79 11.56 10.66
N GLY A 245 -3.97 10.72 9.61
CA GLY A 245 -3.46 10.97 8.28
C GLY A 245 -1.94 10.81 8.15
N HIS A 246 -1.24 10.39 9.20
CA HIS A 246 0.19 10.15 9.12
C HIS A 246 0.52 9.00 8.18
N ILE A 247 1.59 9.19 7.40
CA ILE A 247 2.06 8.21 6.43
C ILE A 247 3.34 7.55 6.98
N PHE A 248 3.33 6.23 7.06
CA PHE A 248 4.48 5.42 7.44
C PHE A 248 5.00 4.71 6.18
N VAL A 249 6.24 4.99 5.80
CA VAL A 249 6.86 4.45 4.58
C VAL A 249 7.95 3.47 4.95
N GLY A 250 7.88 2.26 4.41
CA GLY A 250 8.97 1.28 4.44
C GLY A 250 9.85 1.45 3.21
N ASP A 251 10.97 2.14 3.38
CA ASP A 251 11.96 2.35 2.31
C ASP A 251 13.08 1.31 2.40
N VAL A 252 13.33 0.59 1.30
CA VAL A 252 14.35 -0.45 1.26
C VAL A 252 15.71 0.20 1.07
N GLY A 253 16.54 0.15 2.13
CA GLY A 253 17.90 0.68 2.13
C GLY A 253 18.89 -0.16 1.30
N ASP A 254 20.11 0.37 1.16
CA ASP A 254 21.23 -0.37 0.59
C ASP A 254 21.94 -1.19 1.67
N ASN A 255 22.96 -1.97 1.27
CA ASN A 255 23.74 -2.88 2.14
C ASN A 255 24.57 -2.18 3.23
N HIS A 256 24.56 -0.86 3.29
CA HIS A 256 25.22 -0.04 4.30
C HIS A 256 24.15 0.61 5.20
N GLN A 257 23.83 -0.06 6.29
CA GLN A 257 23.09 0.52 7.41
C GLN A 257 24.06 1.04 8.45
#